data_654b4f9e6f86ed68f732c2e7323cb882
#
_entry.id   654b4f9e6f86ed68f732c2e7323cb882
#
_cell.length_a   1.000
_cell.length_b   1.000
_cell.length_c   1.000
_cell.angle_alpha   90.00
_cell.angle_beta   90.00
_cell.angle_gamma   90.00
#
_symmetry.space_group_name_H-M   'P 1'
#
loop_
_entity.id
_entity.type
_entity.pdbx_description
1 polymer ?
#
loop_
_entity_poly.entity_id
_entity_poly.type
_entity_poly.pdbx_seq_one_letter_code
_entity_poly.pdbx_strand_id
1 'polypeptide(L)'
;MPTIASIDKLFSQAVESKAMPGIVAVAARDKETVYEGAFGKRELGKDAPMTVDSVVWIASMTKAITGTAAMQLVERGKLSLERPAGDVVPALSSAKVLEGFDPAGQPRLRAPQRPITLRHLLTHTAGFAYEIWRPEIAQYQSATNTPGITTCTNAALTTPLLFDPGDRWEYGISIDWIGKMVETVSGQKLDRYFQDNIFGPLGMKDTSFKLSPSQRARLASVHQRDDKGALAPIEFGLPEDPEFHMGGGGLYGTARDYLTFTQMIMQGGSLNGVQLLRRETVDLMSQNHIAPLDIAAITTAAPGLSNDVHLFPGMRKGWGLSFLINTQEAPTGRSAGSLAWAGLANTYFWIDRTKRVSGVFLSQLLPFYDHTAIDLFGKFETEVYRALR
;
A
#
# COMPACT_ATOMS: atom_id res chain seq x y z
N MET A 1 -23.74 15.62 -0.62
CA MET A 1 -22.31 15.25 -0.44
C MET A 1 -21.52 16.53 -0.35
N PRO A 2 -20.52 16.63 0.53
CA PRO A 2 -19.67 17.81 0.55
C PRO A 2 -18.84 17.88 -0.74
N THR A 3 -18.87 19.01 -1.42
CA THR A 3 -18.18 19.25 -2.70
C THR A 3 -17.21 20.42 -2.56
N ILE A 4 -16.11 20.36 -3.29
CA ILE A 4 -15.18 21.48 -3.50
C ILE A 4 -15.11 21.69 -5.01
N ALA A 5 -15.74 22.74 -5.52
CA ALA A 5 -15.95 22.95 -6.96
C ALA A 5 -14.66 22.93 -7.79
N SER A 6 -13.53 23.36 -7.23
CA SER A 6 -12.23 23.30 -7.91
C SER A 6 -11.75 21.85 -8.11
N ILE A 7 -12.01 20.94 -7.15
CA ILE A 7 -11.67 19.52 -7.26
C ILE A 7 -12.59 18.85 -8.29
N ASP A 8 -13.90 19.12 -8.24
CA ASP A 8 -14.88 18.57 -9.19
C ASP A 8 -14.51 18.94 -10.63
N LYS A 9 -14.17 20.21 -10.86
CA LYS A 9 -13.69 20.68 -12.17
C LYS A 9 -12.41 19.99 -12.63
N LEU A 10 -11.44 19.83 -11.72
CA LEU A 10 -10.18 19.16 -12.00
C LEU A 10 -10.38 17.71 -12.48
N PHE A 11 -11.21 16.96 -11.76
CA PHE A 11 -11.45 15.54 -12.06
C PHE A 11 -12.36 15.35 -13.28
N SER A 12 -13.40 16.18 -13.44
CA SER A 12 -14.23 16.15 -14.64
C SER A 12 -13.39 16.38 -15.91
N GLN A 13 -12.53 17.38 -15.92
CA GLN A 13 -11.65 17.66 -17.05
C GLN A 13 -10.72 16.49 -17.38
N ALA A 14 -10.15 15.84 -16.36
CA ALA A 14 -9.24 14.70 -16.56
C ALA A 14 -9.95 13.49 -17.20
N VAL A 15 -11.23 13.28 -16.85
CA VAL A 15 -12.03 12.18 -17.40
C VAL A 15 -12.57 12.52 -18.79
N GLU A 16 -13.08 13.73 -18.99
CA GLU A 16 -13.61 14.22 -20.28
C GLU A 16 -12.52 14.23 -21.36
N SER A 17 -11.30 14.61 -21.00
CA SER A 17 -10.13 14.55 -21.89
C SER A 17 -9.60 13.13 -22.11
N LYS A 18 -10.19 12.12 -21.48
CA LYS A 18 -9.72 10.71 -21.48
C LYS A 18 -8.30 10.52 -20.90
N ALA A 19 -7.84 11.46 -20.08
CA ALA A 19 -6.56 11.34 -19.40
C ALA A 19 -6.63 10.35 -18.24
N MET A 20 -7.81 10.14 -17.66
CA MET A 20 -8.08 9.14 -16.62
C MET A 20 -9.34 8.31 -16.96
N PRO A 21 -9.36 7.00 -16.64
CA PRO A 21 -10.55 6.17 -16.88
C PRO A 21 -11.66 6.47 -15.88
N GLY A 22 -11.30 6.62 -14.62
CA GLY A 22 -12.21 6.91 -13.51
C GLY A 22 -11.44 7.25 -12.24
N ILE A 23 -12.05 8.08 -11.41
CA ILE A 23 -11.48 8.57 -10.15
C ILE A 23 -12.56 8.52 -9.08
N VAL A 24 -12.19 8.06 -7.88
CA VAL A 24 -12.92 8.31 -6.64
C VAL A 24 -11.99 9.00 -5.67
N ALA A 25 -12.42 10.12 -5.09
CA ALA A 25 -11.63 10.82 -4.10
C ALA A 25 -12.50 11.24 -2.92
N VAL A 26 -11.95 11.09 -1.72
CA VAL A 26 -12.60 11.48 -0.48
C VAL A 26 -11.57 12.11 0.46
N ALA A 27 -11.99 13.11 1.25
CA ALA A 27 -11.16 13.72 2.26
C ALA A 27 -11.97 13.99 3.53
N ALA A 28 -11.29 13.92 4.67
CA ALA A 28 -11.87 14.24 5.96
C ALA A 28 -11.00 15.23 6.74
N ARG A 29 -11.66 16.06 7.54
CA ARG A 29 -11.05 16.79 8.65
C ARG A 29 -11.64 16.26 9.95
N ASP A 30 -10.80 15.84 10.86
CA ASP A 30 -11.24 15.14 12.07
C ASP A 30 -12.08 13.89 11.74
N LYS A 31 -13.36 13.91 12.11
CA LYS A 31 -14.32 12.84 11.84
C LYS A 31 -15.27 13.17 10.70
N GLU A 32 -15.21 14.38 10.18
CA GLU A 32 -16.14 14.87 9.17
C GLU A 32 -15.55 14.69 7.77
N THR A 33 -16.35 14.13 6.87
CA THR A 33 -16.03 14.10 5.45
C THR A 33 -16.20 15.51 4.89
N VAL A 34 -15.13 16.13 4.41
CA VAL A 34 -15.11 17.48 3.83
C VAL A 34 -15.18 17.48 2.31
N TYR A 35 -14.87 16.35 1.69
CA TYR A 35 -14.99 16.14 0.24
C TYR A 35 -15.30 14.69 -0.09
N GLU A 36 -16.17 14.50 -1.09
CA GLU A 36 -16.44 13.21 -1.69
C GLU A 36 -16.88 13.39 -3.15
N GLY A 37 -16.19 12.73 -4.09
CA GLY A 37 -16.49 12.78 -5.52
C GLY A 37 -16.11 11.51 -6.25
N ALA A 38 -16.84 11.22 -7.34
CA ALA A 38 -16.56 10.11 -8.25
C ALA A 38 -16.81 10.58 -9.70
N PHE A 39 -15.87 10.27 -10.60
CA PHE A 39 -15.85 10.78 -11.97
C PHE A 39 -15.42 9.68 -12.92
N GLY A 40 -15.96 9.67 -14.13
CA GLY A 40 -15.61 8.73 -15.18
C GLY A 40 -16.28 7.37 -15.06
N LYS A 41 -15.63 6.35 -15.55
CA LYS A 41 -16.19 5.00 -15.69
C LYS A 41 -15.38 3.96 -14.93
N ARG A 42 -16.04 2.92 -14.43
CA ARG A 42 -15.40 1.74 -13.85
C ARG A 42 -14.67 0.92 -14.91
N GLU A 43 -15.17 0.96 -16.15
CA GLU A 43 -14.53 0.31 -17.29
C GLU A 43 -14.82 1.13 -18.56
N LEU A 44 -13.77 1.52 -19.25
CA LEU A 44 -13.89 2.20 -20.54
C LEU A 44 -14.54 1.26 -21.55
N GLY A 45 -15.45 1.80 -22.39
CA GLY A 45 -16.22 1.01 -23.35
C GLY A 45 -17.54 0.46 -22.80
N LYS A 46 -17.75 0.45 -21.47
CA LYS A 46 -19.03 0.07 -20.85
C LYS A 46 -19.77 1.26 -20.28
N ASP A 47 -21.10 1.14 -20.18
CA ASP A 47 -21.91 2.13 -19.47
C ASP A 47 -22.00 1.79 -17.97
N ALA A 48 -20.88 1.97 -17.29
CA ALA A 48 -20.70 1.68 -15.88
C ALA A 48 -19.98 2.86 -15.21
N PRO A 49 -20.72 3.87 -14.70
CA PRO A 49 -20.13 5.05 -14.10
C PRO A 49 -19.34 4.69 -12.82
N MET A 50 -18.26 5.43 -12.58
CA MET A 50 -17.62 5.42 -11.28
C MET A 50 -18.54 6.03 -10.24
N THR A 51 -18.63 5.44 -9.08
CA THR A 51 -19.42 5.87 -7.93
C THR A 51 -18.58 5.82 -6.67
N VAL A 52 -18.97 6.54 -5.63
CA VAL A 52 -18.19 6.59 -4.38
C VAL A 52 -18.11 5.23 -3.65
N ASP A 53 -19.01 4.32 -3.99
CA ASP A 53 -19.03 2.93 -3.53
C ASP A 53 -18.45 1.95 -4.56
N SER A 54 -17.81 2.44 -5.62
CA SER A 54 -17.04 1.60 -6.54
C SER A 54 -15.94 0.89 -5.77
N VAL A 55 -15.84 -0.41 -6.00
CA VAL A 55 -14.81 -1.26 -5.42
C VAL A 55 -13.60 -1.24 -6.34
N VAL A 56 -12.42 -1.11 -5.78
CA VAL A 56 -11.15 -1.11 -6.52
C VAL A 56 -10.15 -2.05 -5.86
N TRP A 57 -9.20 -2.54 -6.61
CA TRP A 57 -8.01 -3.15 -6.05
C TRP A 57 -7.14 -2.06 -5.43
N ILE A 58 -7.04 -2.04 -4.10
CA ILE A 58 -6.27 -1.00 -3.39
C ILE A 58 -4.78 -1.32 -3.33
N ALA A 59 -4.37 -2.50 -3.81
CA ALA A 59 -2.98 -2.93 -3.91
C ALA A 59 -2.20 -2.66 -2.62
N SER A 60 -1.05 -1.99 -2.71
CA SER A 60 -0.15 -1.78 -1.56
C SER A 60 -0.69 -0.87 -0.46
N MET A 61 -1.84 -0.24 -0.62
CA MET A 61 -2.53 0.38 0.51
C MET A 61 -2.93 -0.67 1.57
N THR A 62 -3.01 -1.95 1.22
CA THR A 62 -3.16 -3.10 2.13
C THR A 62 -2.10 -3.10 3.25
N LYS A 63 -0.89 -2.64 2.97
CA LYS A 63 0.26 -2.68 3.90
C LYS A 63 -0.01 -1.98 5.23
N ALA A 64 -0.66 -0.83 5.20
CA ALA A 64 -0.99 -0.08 6.41
C ALA A 64 -1.96 -0.87 7.32
N ILE A 65 -2.90 -1.60 6.72
CA ILE A 65 -3.86 -2.45 7.43
C ILE A 65 -3.14 -3.66 8.04
N THR A 66 -2.24 -4.31 7.29
CA THR A 66 -1.43 -5.43 7.78
C THR A 66 -0.49 -4.99 8.91
N GLY A 67 0.13 -3.82 8.77
CA GLY A 67 0.93 -3.21 9.83
C GLY A 67 0.11 -2.95 11.10
N THR A 68 -1.11 -2.46 10.96
CA THR A 68 -2.05 -2.29 12.09
C THR A 68 -2.35 -3.61 12.77
N ALA A 69 -2.63 -4.68 12.03
CA ALA A 69 -2.87 -6.02 12.57
C ALA A 69 -1.66 -6.55 13.35
N ALA A 70 -0.45 -6.38 12.81
CA ALA A 70 0.77 -6.77 13.52
C ALA A 70 0.95 -5.98 14.82
N MET A 71 0.68 -4.67 14.79
CA MET A 71 0.82 -3.82 15.98
C MET A 71 -0.24 -4.10 17.04
N GLN A 72 -1.44 -4.54 16.68
CA GLN A 72 -2.40 -5.09 17.66
C GLN A 72 -1.82 -6.32 18.39
N LEU A 73 -1.11 -7.18 17.69
CA LEU A 73 -0.47 -8.37 18.27
C LEU A 73 0.76 -8.02 19.09
N VAL A 74 1.48 -6.95 18.73
CA VAL A 74 2.55 -6.37 19.57
C VAL A 74 1.97 -5.83 20.89
N GLU A 75 0.88 -5.07 20.84
CA GLU A 75 0.20 -4.58 22.05
C GLU A 75 -0.26 -5.71 23.00
N ARG A 76 -0.66 -6.83 22.41
CA ARG A 76 -1.12 -8.04 23.15
C ARG A 76 0.07 -8.90 23.61
N GLY A 77 1.32 -8.50 23.37
CA GLY A 77 2.54 -9.25 23.72
C GLY A 77 2.75 -10.55 22.95
N LYS A 78 2.00 -10.75 21.85
CA LYS A 78 2.10 -11.95 20.99
C LYS A 78 3.18 -11.83 19.93
N LEU A 79 3.51 -10.62 19.50
CA LEU A 79 4.63 -10.29 18.61
C LEU A 79 5.59 -9.34 19.30
N SER A 80 6.83 -9.33 18.86
CA SER A 80 7.86 -8.39 19.31
C SER A 80 8.51 -7.73 18.09
N LEU A 81 8.76 -6.43 18.17
CA LEU A 81 9.45 -5.69 17.12
C LEU A 81 10.90 -6.15 16.94
N GLU A 82 11.56 -6.59 18.02
CA GLU A 82 13.01 -6.82 18.07
C GLU A 82 13.42 -8.30 18.06
N ARG A 83 12.51 -9.23 18.41
CA ARG A 83 12.85 -10.65 18.37
C ARG A 83 13.01 -11.14 16.93
N PRO A 84 13.82 -12.19 16.70
CA PRO A 84 13.93 -12.81 15.38
C PRO A 84 12.55 -13.22 14.86
N ALA A 85 12.17 -12.75 13.68
CA ALA A 85 10.91 -13.10 13.05
C ALA A 85 10.82 -14.61 12.72
N GLY A 86 11.96 -15.27 12.58
CA GLY A 86 12.08 -16.70 12.39
C GLY A 86 11.60 -17.54 13.58
N ASP A 87 11.55 -16.97 14.81
CA ASP A 87 10.95 -17.63 15.97
C ASP A 87 9.43 -17.81 15.81
N VAL A 88 8.82 -16.97 14.98
CA VAL A 88 7.37 -17.02 14.67
C VAL A 88 7.12 -17.76 13.36
N VAL A 89 7.88 -17.44 12.32
CA VAL A 89 7.76 -18.06 10.99
C VAL A 89 9.13 -18.65 10.61
N PRO A 90 9.36 -19.95 10.82
CA PRO A 90 10.67 -20.59 10.64
C PRO A 90 11.32 -20.37 9.28
N ALA A 91 10.52 -20.21 8.22
CA ALA A 91 11.01 -19.91 6.89
C ALA A 91 11.86 -18.63 6.81
N LEU A 92 11.59 -17.63 7.67
CA LEU A 92 12.40 -16.40 7.75
C LEU A 92 13.80 -16.64 8.32
N SER A 93 14.01 -17.69 9.12
CA SER A 93 15.35 -18.10 9.56
C SER A 93 16.19 -18.71 8.43
N SER A 94 15.53 -19.20 7.38
CA SER A 94 16.18 -19.81 6.22
C SER A 94 16.44 -18.81 5.08
N ALA A 95 16.03 -17.56 5.22
CA ALA A 95 16.25 -16.52 4.21
C ALA A 95 17.76 -16.34 3.94
N LYS A 96 18.11 -16.14 2.68
CA LYS A 96 19.48 -15.95 2.20
C LYS A 96 19.66 -14.59 1.56
N VAL A 97 20.87 -14.07 1.57
CA VAL A 97 21.26 -12.86 0.83
C VAL A 97 21.81 -13.27 -0.53
N LEU A 98 21.31 -12.64 -1.58
CA LEU A 98 21.81 -12.81 -2.95
C LEU A 98 23.08 -11.97 -3.11
N GLU A 99 24.20 -12.64 -3.45
CA GLU A 99 25.49 -12.00 -3.75
C GLU A 99 25.71 -11.78 -5.25
N GLY A 100 24.78 -12.22 -6.07
CA GLY A 100 24.84 -12.17 -7.54
C GLY A 100 24.66 -13.55 -8.14
N PHE A 101 25.14 -13.70 -9.37
CA PHE A 101 24.98 -14.92 -10.16
C PHE A 101 26.35 -15.41 -10.63
N ASP A 102 26.47 -16.72 -10.81
CA ASP A 102 27.65 -17.31 -11.43
C ASP A 102 27.61 -17.17 -12.97
N PRO A 103 28.66 -17.57 -13.70
CA PRO A 103 28.67 -17.52 -15.17
C PRO A 103 27.60 -18.39 -15.86
N ALA A 104 27.03 -19.37 -15.14
CA ALA A 104 25.91 -20.20 -15.60
C ALA A 104 24.55 -19.61 -15.26
N GLY A 105 24.52 -18.41 -14.65
CA GLY A 105 23.29 -17.72 -14.26
C GLY A 105 22.67 -18.27 -12.96
N GLN A 106 23.35 -19.12 -12.21
CA GLN A 106 22.83 -19.65 -10.95
C GLN A 106 23.06 -18.66 -9.81
N PRO A 107 22.09 -18.48 -8.88
CA PRO A 107 22.22 -17.53 -7.78
C PRO A 107 23.29 -17.98 -6.77
N ARG A 108 24.14 -17.04 -6.38
CA ARG A 108 25.08 -17.22 -5.25
C ARG A 108 24.45 -16.64 -4.01
N LEU A 109 24.27 -17.48 -3.01
CA LEU A 109 23.54 -17.16 -1.79
C LEU A 109 24.42 -17.36 -0.56
N ARG A 110 24.31 -16.45 0.41
CA ARG A 110 24.92 -16.60 1.74
C ARG A 110 23.87 -16.42 2.85
N ALA A 111 24.24 -16.83 4.05
CA ALA A 111 23.45 -16.50 5.24
C ALA A 111 23.50 -14.97 5.52
N PRO A 112 22.41 -14.36 6.01
CA PRO A 112 22.47 -12.99 6.50
C PRO A 112 23.32 -12.88 7.77
N GLN A 113 23.94 -11.71 7.99
CA GLN A 113 24.79 -11.45 9.16
C GLN A 113 23.98 -11.28 10.45
N ARG A 114 22.69 -10.97 10.35
CA ARG A 114 21.78 -10.83 11.48
C ARG A 114 20.37 -11.31 11.12
N PRO A 115 19.58 -11.74 12.13
CA PRO A 115 18.24 -12.21 11.87
C PRO A 115 17.32 -11.07 11.42
N ILE A 116 16.31 -11.42 10.62
CA ILE A 116 15.19 -10.55 10.29
C ILE A 116 14.34 -10.35 11.54
N THR A 117 13.90 -9.14 11.81
CA THR A 117 12.96 -8.81 12.88
C THR A 117 11.64 -8.27 12.30
N LEU A 118 10.57 -8.22 13.10
CA LEU A 118 9.31 -7.58 12.70
C LEU A 118 9.52 -6.10 12.36
N ARG A 119 10.41 -5.39 13.09
CA ARG A 119 10.78 -4.01 12.75
C ARG A 119 11.36 -3.92 11.34
N HIS A 120 12.31 -4.78 10.98
CA HIS A 120 12.89 -4.79 9.63
C HIS A 120 11.83 -5.01 8.55
N LEU A 121 10.85 -5.87 8.81
CA LEU A 121 9.76 -6.13 7.86
C LEU A 121 8.82 -4.92 7.73
N LEU A 122 8.38 -4.32 8.86
CA LEU A 122 7.49 -3.15 8.89
C LEU A 122 8.11 -1.91 8.25
N THR A 123 9.43 -1.80 8.31
CA THR A 123 10.18 -0.65 7.80
C THR A 123 10.78 -0.84 6.42
N HIS A 124 10.56 -2.00 5.78
CA HIS A 124 11.19 -2.34 4.50
C HIS A 124 12.73 -2.28 4.54
N THR A 125 13.33 -2.66 5.68
CA THR A 125 14.78 -2.78 5.84
C THR A 125 15.25 -4.22 5.99
N ALA A 126 14.37 -5.20 5.73
CA ALA A 126 14.72 -6.62 5.81
C ALA A 126 15.60 -7.11 4.66
N GLY A 127 15.58 -6.43 3.50
CA GLY A 127 16.31 -6.83 2.30
C GLY A 127 15.45 -7.48 1.21
N PHE A 128 14.18 -7.79 1.47
CA PHE A 128 13.25 -8.25 0.45
C PHE A 128 12.92 -7.15 -0.55
N ALA A 129 12.76 -7.51 -1.83
CA ALA A 129 12.42 -6.59 -2.91
C ALA A 129 11.32 -7.16 -3.82
N TYR A 130 10.83 -6.33 -4.74
CA TYR A 130 9.94 -6.73 -5.84
C TYR A 130 10.71 -6.78 -7.16
N GLU A 131 10.40 -7.76 -7.99
CA GLU A 131 10.94 -7.95 -9.33
C GLU A 131 10.67 -6.75 -10.25
N ILE A 132 9.57 -6.05 -10.06
CA ILE A 132 9.18 -4.91 -10.89
C ILE A 132 10.11 -3.69 -10.74
N TRP A 133 10.91 -3.64 -9.67
CA TRP A 133 11.88 -2.57 -9.40
C TRP A 133 13.31 -3.09 -9.20
N ARG A 134 13.50 -4.41 -9.08
CA ARG A 134 14.84 -5.03 -8.90
C ARG A 134 15.04 -6.18 -9.88
N PRO A 135 15.77 -5.92 -10.98
CA PRO A 135 16.03 -6.94 -11.99
C PRO A 135 16.73 -8.18 -11.42
N GLU A 136 17.49 -8.04 -10.34
CA GLU A 136 18.14 -9.17 -9.65
C GLU A 136 17.12 -10.17 -9.11
N ILE A 137 15.95 -9.69 -8.65
CA ILE A 137 14.87 -10.56 -8.20
C ILE A 137 14.20 -11.25 -9.39
N ALA A 138 13.94 -10.52 -10.47
CA ALA A 138 13.39 -11.11 -11.70
C ALA A 138 14.32 -12.20 -12.26
N GLN A 139 15.64 -11.95 -12.27
CA GLN A 139 16.64 -12.94 -12.67
C GLN A 139 16.63 -14.17 -11.75
N TYR A 140 16.56 -13.95 -10.43
CA TYR A 140 16.46 -15.04 -9.45
C TYR A 140 15.22 -15.89 -9.70
N GLN A 141 14.06 -15.26 -9.85
CA GLN A 141 12.80 -15.95 -10.13
C GLN A 141 12.89 -16.79 -11.40
N SER A 142 13.47 -16.24 -12.46
CA SER A 142 13.69 -16.96 -13.71
C SER A 142 14.62 -18.15 -13.55
N ALA A 143 15.76 -17.99 -12.85
CA ALA A 143 16.75 -19.04 -12.65
C ALA A 143 16.26 -20.18 -11.74
N THR A 144 15.33 -19.90 -10.82
CA THR A 144 14.84 -20.86 -9.82
C THR A 144 13.41 -21.32 -10.05
N ASN A 145 12.73 -20.82 -11.07
CA ASN A 145 11.28 -20.98 -11.30
C ASN A 145 10.42 -20.54 -10.10
N THR A 146 10.90 -19.53 -9.33
CA THR A 146 10.13 -18.94 -8.23
C THR A 146 9.04 -18.05 -8.81
N PRO A 147 7.75 -18.26 -8.48
CA PRO A 147 6.65 -17.46 -9.01
C PRO A 147 6.65 -16.02 -8.45
N GLY A 148 6.03 -15.09 -9.18
CA GLY A 148 5.79 -13.73 -8.70
C GLY A 148 4.77 -13.68 -7.56
N ILE A 149 4.84 -12.62 -6.76
CA ILE A 149 4.03 -12.49 -5.54
C ILE A 149 2.52 -12.50 -5.79
N THR A 150 2.06 -12.01 -6.94
CA THR A 150 0.64 -11.97 -7.31
C THR A 150 0.03 -13.35 -7.57
N THR A 151 0.83 -14.40 -7.66
CA THR A 151 0.32 -15.78 -7.69
C THR A 151 -0.25 -16.23 -6.35
N CYS A 152 0.06 -15.50 -5.26
CA CYS A 152 -0.36 -15.81 -3.89
C CYS A 152 -0.03 -17.24 -3.44
N THR A 153 1.05 -17.83 -3.98
CA THR A 153 1.58 -19.14 -3.57
C THR A 153 2.70 -18.95 -2.53
N ASN A 154 2.86 -19.88 -1.59
CA ASN A 154 3.91 -19.81 -0.59
C ASN A 154 5.32 -19.80 -1.22
N ALA A 155 5.47 -20.42 -2.39
CA ALA A 155 6.71 -20.38 -3.16
C ALA A 155 7.11 -18.95 -3.57
N ALA A 156 6.16 -18.06 -3.83
CA ALA A 156 6.44 -16.66 -4.18
C ALA A 156 7.13 -15.87 -3.05
N LEU A 157 7.03 -16.33 -1.81
CA LEU A 157 7.67 -15.72 -0.66
C LEU A 157 9.16 -16.08 -0.52
N THR A 158 9.67 -17.06 -1.29
CA THR A 158 11.03 -17.60 -1.12
C THR A 158 12.12 -16.81 -1.86
N THR A 159 11.84 -15.58 -2.32
CA THR A 159 12.86 -14.72 -2.91
C THR A 159 13.94 -14.32 -1.90
N PRO A 160 15.21 -14.14 -2.34
CA PRO A 160 16.29 -13.78 -1.44
C PRO A 160 16.22 -12.33 -0.98
N LEU A 161 16.99 -12.02 0.04
CA LEU A 161 17.34 -10.66 0.44
C LEU A 161 18.38 -10.09 -0.52
N LEU A 162 18.36 -8.79 -0.79
CA LEU A 162 19.40 -8.10 -1.56
C LEU A 162 20.54 -7.54 -0.69
N PHE A 163 20.36 -7.53 0.63
CA PHE A 163 21.35 -7.06 1.61
C PHE A 163 21.02 -7.61 3.01
N ASP A 164 21.93 -7.41 3.95
CA ASP A 164 21.70 -7.79 5.34
C ASP A 164 20.62 -6.95 6.01
N PRO A 165 19.70 -7.55 6.79
CA PRO A 165 18.62 -6.84 7.45
C PRO A 165 19.10 -5.60 8.23
N GLY A 166 18.53 -4.42 7.96
CA GLY A 166 18.86 -3.15 8.59
C GLY A 166 19.84 -2.27 7.83
N ASP A 167 20.52 -2.77 6.80
CA ASP A 167 21.57 -2.00 6.11
C ASP A 167 21.03 -0.94 5.17
N ARG A 168 19.88 -1.18 4.55
CA ARG A 168 19.25 -0.27 3.57
C ARG A 168 17.74 -0.33 3.63
N TRP A 169 17.08 0.65 3.04
CA TRP A 169 15.65 0.62 2.73
C TRP A 169 15.43 0.06 1.32
N GLU A 170 14.53 -0.92 1.20
CA GLU A 170 14.16 -1.52 -0.09
C GLU A 170 12.71 -1.96 -0.07
N TYR A 171 11.93 -1.45 -1.02
CA TYR A 171 10.52 -1.78 -1.11
C TYR A 171 10.29 -3.18 -1.68
N GLY A 172 9.58 -4.02 -0.95
CA GLY A 172 9.40 -5.41 -1.34
C GLY A 172 8.31 -6.15 -0.58
N ILE A 173 8.38 -7.48 -0.63
CA ILE A 173 7.39 -8.41 -0.09
C ILE A 173 7.39 -8.54 1.44
N SER A 174 8.11 -7.67 2.15
CA SER A 174 8.24 -7.76 3.63
C SER A 174 6.90 -7.85 4.35
N ILE A 175 5.90 -7.12 3.89
CA ILE A 175 4.59 -7.07 4.56
C ILE A 175 3.76 -8.34 4.32
N ASP A 176 4.02 -9.08 3.25
CA ASP A 176 3.42 -10.40 3.01
C ASP A 176 3.88 -11.39 4.09
N TRP A 177 5.17 -11.37 4.46
CA TRP A 177 5.70 -12.11 5.59
C TRP A 177 5.06 -11.71 6.92
N ILE A 178 4.73 -10.42 7.12
CA ILE A 178 3.98 -9.97 8.30
C ILE A 178 2.58 -10.60 8.31
N GLY A 179 1.91 -10.70 7.16
CA GLY A 179 0.67 -11.44 7.04
C GLY A 179 0.79 -12.88 7.57
N LYS A 180 1.86 -13.59 7.19
CA LYS A 180 2.17 -14.94 7.72
C LYS A 180 2.42 -14.93 9.23
N MET A 181 3.11 -13.93 9.77
CA MET A 181 3.32 -13.80 11.21
C MET A 181 1.99 -13.59 11.95
N VAL A 182 1.10 -12.74 11.41
CA VAL A 182 -0.26 -12.53 11.97
C VAL A 182 -1.04 -13.85 11.99
N GLU A 183 -1.06 -14.60 10.87
CA GLU A 183 -1.72 -15.90 10.81
C GLU A 183 -1.16 -16.88 11.86
N THR A 184 0.17 -16.97 11.95
CA THR A 184 0.83 -17.92 12.85
C THR A 184 0.49 -17.67 14.32
N VAL A 185 0.57 -16.42 14.79
CA VAL A 185 0.36 -16.14 16.22
C VAL A 185 -1.10 -15.97 16.62
N SER A 186 -1.98 -15.67 15.66
CA SER A 186 -3.42 -15.56 15.91
C SER A 186 -4.16 -16.90 15.77
N GLY A 187 -3.61 -17.83 14.98
CA GLY A 187 -4.27 -19.06 14.56
C GLY A 187 -5.42 -18.84 13.57
N GLN A 188 -5.53 -17.65 12.99
CA GLN A 188 -6.57 -17.27 12.04
C GLN A 188 -5.95 -17.01 10.64
N LYS A 189 -6.68 -17.30 9.57
CA LYS A 189 -6.34 -16.77 8.24
C LYS A 189 -6.39 -15.24 8.26
N LEU A 190 -5.56 -14.59 7.43
CA LEU A 190 -5.39 -13.14 7.46
C LEU A 190 -6.69 -12.38 7.15
N ASP A 191 -7.50 -12.87 6.23
CA ASP A 191 -8.82 -12.31 5.90
C ASP A 191 -9.77 -12.33 7.11
N ARG A 192 -9.79 -13.44 7.85
CA ARG A 192 -10.60 -13.59 9.05
C ARG A 192 -10.08 -12.69 10.17
N TYR A 193 -8.76 -12.62 10.37
CA TYR A 193 -8.19 -11.72 11.37
C TYR A 193 -8.56 -10.26 11.09
N PHE A 194 -8.45 -9.81 9.83
CA PHE A 194 -8.81 -8.43 9.45
C PHE A 194 -10.30 -8.18 9.66
N GLN A 195 -11.16 -9.12 9.27
CA GLN A 195 -12.61 -8.98 9.46
C GLN A 195 -12.97 -8.83 10.92
N ASP A 196 -12.41 -9.66 11.81
CA ASP A 196 -12.78 -9.68 13.22
C ASP A 196 -12.16 -8.54 14.03
N ASN A 197 -10.94 -8.09 13.65
CA ASN A 197 -10.17 -7.16 14.48
C ASN A 197 -10.04 -5.75 13.87
N ILE A 198 -10.41 -5.54 12.59
CA ILE A 198 -10.28 -4.24 11.92
C ILE A 198 -11.56 -3.86 11.17
N PHE A 199 -11.96 -4.63 10.17
CA PHE A 199 -13.06 -4.23 9.28
C PHE A 199 -14.42 -4.24 9.98
N GLY A 200 -14.76 -5.32 10.65
CA GLY A 200 -16.02 -5.43 11.41
C GLY A 200 -16.17 -4.32 12.45
N PRO A 201 -15.19 -4.14 13.36
CA PRO A 201 -15.24 -3.06 14.35
C PRO A 201 -15.35 -1.65 13.75
N LEU A 202 -14.66 -1.35 12.65
CA LEU A 202 -14.72 -0.04 11.98
C LEU A 202 -15.91 0.11 11.01
N GLY A 203 -16.66 -0.96 10.74
CA GLY A 203 -17.76 -0.93 9.77
C GLY A 203 -17.30 -0.84 8.32
N MET A 204 -16.07 -1.27 7.98
CA MET A 204 -15.51 -1.32 6.64
C MET A 204 -16.07 -2.54 5.88
N LYS A 205 -17.28 -2.41 5.36
CA LYS A 205 -18.07 -3.54 4.82
C LYS A 205 -17.66 -3.98 3.42
N ASP A 206 -17.01 -3.08 2.68
CA ASP A 206 -16.63 -3.28 1.29
C ASP A 206 -15.12 -3.52 1.11
N THR A 207 -14.39 -3.76 2.21
CA THR A 207 -12.95 -4.08 2.17
C THR A 207 -12.74 -5.57 2.44
N SER A 208 -12.10 -6.29 1.50
CA SER A 208 -11.88 -7.74 1.61
C SER A 208 -10.81 -8.24 0.65
N PHE A 209 -10.26 -9.43 0.91
CA PHE A 209 -9.41 -10.14 -0.06
C PHE A 209 -10.24 -10.86 -1.12
N LYS A 210 -11.41 -11.38 -0.76
CA LYS A 210 -12.32 -12.10 -1.66
C LYS A 210 -13.59 -11.28 -1.88
N LEU A 211 -13.88 -11.00 -3.13
CA LEU A 211 -15.04 -10.19 -3.50
C LEU A 211 -16.35 -10.99 -3.41
N SER A 212 -17.32 -10.45 -2.71
CA SER A 212 -18.72 -10.91 -2.76
C SER A 212 -19.36 -10.56 -4.12
N PRO A 213 -20.50 -11.19 -4.47
CA PRO A 213 -21.21 -10.84 -5.70
C PRO A 213 -21.57 -9.33 -5.80
N SER A 214 -21.97 -8.70 -4.69
CA SER A 214 -22.29 -7.27 -4.65
C SER A 214 -21.06 -6.37 -4.87
N GLN A 215 -19.91 -6.76 -4.36
CA GLN A 215 -18.64 -6.05 -4.60
C GLN A 215 -18.18 -6.22 -6.06
N ARG A 216 -18.31 -7.45 -6.64
CA ARG A 216 -17.99 -7.69 -8.06
C ARG A 216 -18.83 -6.83 -9.00
N ALA A 217 -20.10 -6.66 -8.70
CA ALA A 217 -20.99 -5.79 -9.49
C ALA A 217 -20.57 -4.32 -9.51
N ARG A 218 -19.76 -3.89 -8.53
CA ARG A 218 -19.25 -2.52 -8.39
C ARG A 218 -17.74 -2.41 -8.63
N LEU A 219 -17.10 -3.50 -9.02
CA LEU A 219 -15.65 -3.54 -9.27
C LEU A 219 -15.29 -2.67 -10.48
N ALA A 220 -14.26 -1.85 -10.34
CA ALA A 220 -13.65 -1.14 -11.44
C ALA A 220 -12.52 -1.97 -12.06
N SER A 221 -12.49 -2.05 -13.37
CA SER A 221 -11.44 -2.73 -14.14
C SER A 221 -10.13 -1.96 -14.08
N VAL A 222 -9.03 -2.66 -14.02
CA VAL A 222 -7.71 -2.06 -14.20
C VAL A 222 -7.53 -1.68 -15.67
N HIS A 223 -7.00 -0.50 -15.92
CA HIS A 223 -6.68 -0.01 -17.26
C HIS A 223 -5.18 0.10 -17.43
N GLN A 224 -4.72 -0.11 -18.65
CA GLN A 224 -3.34 0.09 -19.04
C GLN A 224 -3.24 1.33 -19.92
N ARG A 225 -2.27 2.20 -19.63
CA ARG A 225 -1.85 3.26 -20.54
C ARG A 225 -0.75 2.73 -21.45
N ASP A 226 -0.95 2.83 -22.74
CA ASP A 226 0.09 2.49 -23.73
C ASP A 226 1.09 3.63 -23.94
N ASP A 227 2.13 3.37 -24.72
CA ASP A 227 3.20 4.34 -25.04
C ASP A 227 2.70 5.56 -25.83
N LYS A 228 1.49 5.49 -26.40
CA LYS A 228 0.84 6.59 -27.12
C LYS A 228 -0.13 7.37 -26.23
N GLY A 229 -0.27 6.97 -24.96
CA GLY A 229 -1.15 7.58 -23.98
C GLY A 229 -2.60 7.07 -24.02
N ALA A 230 -2.93 6.12 -24.89
CA ALA A 230 -4.28 5.55 -24.94
C ALA A 230 -4.53 4.61 -23.75
N LEU A 231 -5.79 4.61 -23.29
CA LEU A 231 -6.24 3.80 -22.15
C LEU A 231 -7.10 2.64 -22.64
N ALA A 232 -6.79 1.43 -22.18
CA ALA A 232 -7.62 0.25 -22.42
C ALA A 232 -7.78 -0.57 -21.14
N PRO A 233 -8.98 -1.17 -20.88
CA PRO A 233 -9.13 -2.11 -19.79
C PRO A 233 -8.29 -3.35 -20.07
N ILE A 234 -7.70 -3.91 -19.00
CA ILE A 234 -6.97 -5.17 -19.05
C ILE A 234 -7.63 -6.19 -18.14
N GLU A 235 -7.47 -7.47 -18.47
CA GLU A 235 -7.84 -8.54 -17.57
C GLU A 235 -6.84 -8.59 -16.41
N PHE A 236 -7.32 -8.37 -15.21
CA PHE A 236 -6.54 -8.39 -13.99
C PHE A 236 -7.38 -8.93 -12.83
N GLY A 237 -6.80 -9.84 -12.05
CA GLY A 237 -7.39 -10.34 -10.83
C GLY A 237 -6.37 -11.13 -10.03
N LEU A 238 -6.54 -11.15 -8.72
CA LEU A 238 -5.79 -12.03 -7.84
C LEU A 238 -6.51 -13.39 -7.74
N PRO A 239 -5.80 -14.48 -7.41
CA PRO A 239 -6.41 -15.79 -7.25
C PRO A 239 -7.57 -15.78 -6.24
N GLU A 240 -8.68 -16.46 -6.58
CA GLU A 240 -9.85 -16.53 -5.70
C GLU A 240 -9.63 -17.46 -4.48
N ASP A 241 -8.77 -18.45 -4.64
CA ASP A 241 -8.39 -19.40 -3.60
C ASP A 241 -6.85 -19.45 -3.44
N PRO A 242 -6.27 -18.42 -2.82
CA PRO A 242 -4.82 -18.31 -2.66
C PRO A 242 -4.31 -19.24 -1.56
N GLU A 243 -3.04 -19.67 -1.66
CA GLU A 243 -2.36 -20.37 -0.56
C GLU A 243 -2.15 -19.48 0.66
N PHE A 244 -1.99 -18.16 0.43
CA PHE A 244 -1.98 -17.14 1.47
C PHE A 244 -2.61 -15.84 0.97
N HIS A 245 -3.25 -15.09 1.85
CA HIS A 245 -3.73 -13.76 1.54
C HIS A 245 -2.56 -12.76 1.52
N MET A 246 -2.37 -12.10 0.37
CA MET A 246 -1.25 -11.19 0.14
C MET A 246 -1.38 -9.93 1.02
N GLY A 247 -0.78 -9.96 2.21
CA GLY A 247 -0.80 -8.86 3.19
C GLY A 247 -0.12 -7.59 2.67
N GLY A 248 0.72 -7.72 1.66
CA GLY A 248 1.38 -6.61 0.99
C GLY A 248 0.56 -5.93 -0.11
N GLY A 249 -0.59 -6.52 -0.56
CA GLY A 249 -1.26 -5.93 -1.72
C GLY A 249 -2.57 -6.57 -2.15
N GLY A 250 -3.15 -7.48 -1.36
CA GLY A 250 -4.25 -8.32 -1.82
C GLY A 250 -5.66 -7.76 -1.64
N LEU A 251 -5.83 -6.65 -0.95
CA LEU A 251 -7.17 -6.14 -0.64
C LEU A 251 -7.81 -5.39 -1.80
N TYR A 252 -9.11 -5.56 -1.88
CA TYR A 252 -10.04 -4.67 -2.59
C TYR A 252 -10.79 -3.84 -1.56
N GLY A 253 -11.26 -2.65 -1.96
CA GLY A 253 -12.00 -1.79 -1.04
C GLY A 253 -12.61 -0.58 -1.73
N THR A 254 -13.31 0.24 -0.96
CA THR A 254 -13.88 1.52 -1.39
C THR A 254 -13.13 2.70 -0.76
N ALA A 255 -13.28 3.87 -1.33
CA ALA A 255 -12.68 5.10 -0.79
C ALA A 255 -13.21 5.42 0.61
N ARG A 256 -14.49 5.20 0.86
CA ARG A 256 -15.12 5.45 2.18
C ARG A 256 -14.57 4.54 3.27
N ASP A 257 -14.46 3.24 2.98
CA ASP A 257 -13.88 2.30 3.95
C ASP A 257 -12.44 2.68 4.28
N TYR A 258 -11.64 2.99 3.25
CA TYR A 258 -10.25 3.36 3.48
C TYR A 258 -10.13 4.72 4.21
N LEU A 259 -11.02 5.68 3.94
CA LEU A 259 -11.08 6.94 4.70
C LEU A 259 -11.38 6.68 6.19
N THR A 260 -12.30 5.75 6.48
CA THR A 260 -12.60 5.32 7.87
C THR A 260 -11.34 4.79 8.56
N PHE A 261 -10.55 3.97 7.86
CA PHE A 261 -9.26 3.49 8.37
C PHE A 261 -8.28 4.65 8.62
N THR A 262 -8.13 5.58 7.67
CA THR A 262 -7.23 6.74 7.85
C THR A 262 -7.66 7.64 9.01
N GLN A 263 -8.96 7.84 9.20
CA GLN A 263 -9.51 8.59 10.33
C GLN A 263 -9.20 7.90 11.67
N MET A 264 -9.28 6.57 11.75
CA MET A 264 -8.91 5.81 12.95
C MET A 264 -7.44 6.05 13.32
N ILE A 265 -6.52 5.97 12.36
CA ILE A 265 -5.09 6.29 12.59
C ILE A 265 -4.92 7.76 12.99
N MET A 266 -5.56 8.69 12.29
CA MET A 266 -5.50 10.13 12.56
C MET A 266 -5.95 10.46 13.99
N GLN A 267 -6.96 9.78 14.50
CA GLN A 267 -7.50 9.95 15.86
C GLN A 267 -6.67 9.21 16.93
N GLY A 268 -5.52 8.61 16.57
CA GLY A 268 -4.65 7.92 17.52
C GLY A 268 -5.13 6.51 17.89
N GLY A 269 -5.68 5.78 16.93
CA GLY A 269 -6.02 4.37 17.07
C GLY A 269 -7.49 4.09 17.44
N SER A 270 -8.32 5.13 17.49
CA SER A 270 -9.75 4.98 17.82
C SER A 270 -10.64 5.80 16.89
N LEU A 271 -11.85 5.30 16.62
CA LEU A 271 -12.86 6.03 15.86
C LEU A 271 -14.25 5.62 16.36
N ASN A 272 -15.15 6.61 16.58
CA ASN A 272 -16.56 6.40 16.95
C ASN A 272 -16.77 5.43 18.13
N GLY A 273 -15.91 5.51 19.15
CA GLY A 273 -15.99 4.65 20.33
C GLY A 273 -15.31 3.28 20.18
N VAL A 274 -14.83 2.95 18.99
CA VAL A 274 -14.07 1.72 18.74
C VAL A 274 -12.58 2.03 18.83
N GLN A 275 -11.84 1.28 19.66
CA GLN A 275 -10.39 1.39 19.78
C GLN A 275 -9.74 0.14 19.16
N LEU A 276 -8.94 0.32 18.12
CA LEU A 276 -8.16 -0.74 17.47
C LEU A 276 -6.72 -0.80 17.96
N LEU A 277 -6.14 0.36 18.25
CA LEU A 277 -4.77 0.53 18.76
C LEU A 277 -4.76 1.56 19.90
N ARG A 278 -3.80 1.46 20.78
CA ARG A 278 -3.52 2.52 21.76
C ARG A 278 -2.87 3.70 21.05
N ARG A 279 -3.03 4.91 21.63
CA ARG A 279 -2.44 6.13 21.08
C ARG A 279 -0.91 6.02 20.97
N GLU A 280 -0.27 5.49 22.00
CA GLU A 280 1.18 5.30 22.05
C GLU A 280 1.68 4.38 20.92
N THR A 281 0.88 3.39 20.53
CA THR A 281 1.19 2.49 19.41
C THR A 281 1.11 3.23 18.07
N VAL A 282 0.08 4.05 17.86
CA VAL A 282 -0.02 4.87 16.66
C VAL A 282 1.10 5.93 16.63
N ASP A 283 1.45 6.51 17.76
CA ASP A 283 2.56 7.45 17.88
C ASP A 283 3.88 6.76 17.51
N LEU A 284 4.10 5.53 18.00
CA LEU A 284 5.25 4.71 17.61
C LEU A 284 5.26 4.41 16.11
N MET A 285 4.11 4.00 15.54
CA MET A 285 3.99 3.72 14.10
C MET A 285 4.30 4.95 13.24
N SER A 286 4.08 6.14 13.76
CA SER A 286 4.26 7.42 13.07
C SER A 286 5.67 8.00 13.18
N GLN A 287 6.58 7.37 13.93
CA GLN A 287 7.97 7.80 14.05
C GLN A 287 8.81 7.31 12.86
N ASN A 288 9.84 8.06 12.49
CA ASN A 288 10.80 7.60 11.49
C ASN A 288 11.73 6.53 12.10
N HIS A 289 11.57 5.30 11.68
CA HIS A 289 12.33 4.14 12.16
C HIS A 289 13.53 3.77 11.29
N ILE A 290 13.76 4.46 10.19
CA ILE A 290 14.86 4.14 9.27
C ILE A 290 16.03 5.12 9.35
N ALA A 291 15.95 6.19 10.15
CA ALA A 291 17.07 7.11 10.28
C ALA A 291 18.34 6.38 10.78
N PRO A 292 19.54 6.65 10.20
CA PRO A 292 19.84 7.71 9.26
C PRO A 292 19.62 7.37 7.77
N LEU A 293 18.99 6.25 7.43
CA LEU A 293 18.71 5.87 6.05
C LEU A 293 17.71 6.86 5.41
N ASP A 294 17.71 6.92 4.08
CA ASP A 294 16.75 7.67 3.27
C ASP A 294 16.12 6.75 2.22
N ILE A 295 14.99 7.16 1.68
CA ILE A 295 14.29 6.47 0.60
C ILE A 295 14.73 7.10 -0.72
N ALA A 296 15.56 6.37 -1.46
CA ALA A 296 15.98 6.77 -2.80
C ALA A 296 14.80 6.72 -3.81
N ALA A 297 15.01 7.29 -4.99
CA ALA A 297 14.13 7.05 -6.12
C ALA A 297 14.09 5.54 -6.42
N ILE A 298 12.91 5.04 -6.78
CA ILE A 298 12.71 3.63 -7.14
C ILE A 298 12.67 3.57 -8.66
N THR A 299 13.71 3.01 -9.28
CA THR A 299 13.80 2.86 -10.74
C THR A 299 13.04 1.62 -11.18
N THR A 300 12.26 1.74 -12.25
CA THR A 300 11.49 0.61 -12.78
C THR A 300 12.37 -0.39 -13.53
N ALA A 301 12.07 -1.68 -13.33
CA ALA A 301 12.55 -2.78 -14.17
C ALA A 301 11.43 -3.34 -15.06
N ALA A 302 10.20 -2.85 -14.90
CA ALA A 302 9.01 -3.30 -15.63
C ALA A 302 8.13 -2.09 -16.02
N PRO A 303 8.45 -1.36 -17.11
CA PRO A 303 7.76 -0.12 -17.48
C PRO A 303 6.26 -0.26 -17.70
N GLY A 304 5.78 -1.45 -18.09
CA GLY A 304 4.35 -1.72 -18.20
C GLY A 304 3.61 -1.76 -16.86
N LEU A 305 4.32 -1.95 -15.75
CA LEU A 305 3.73 -2.04 -14.41
C LEU A 305 4.00 -0.79 -13.57
N SER A 306 5.14 -0.12 -13.76
CA SER A 306 5.51 1.06 -12.99
C SER A 306 6.38 2.00 -13.82
N ASN A 307 6.19 3.31 -13.65
CA ASN A 307 7.19 4.31 -13.98
C ASN A 307 8.24 4.39 -12.86
N ASP A 308 9.31 5.17 -13.07
CA ASP A 308 10.22 5.57 -12.01
C ASP A 308 9.48 6.38 -10.95
N VAL A 309 9.76 6.10 -9.68
CA VAL A 309 9.02 6.71 -8.55
C VAL A 309 9.91 7.70 -7.82
N HIS A 310 9.54 8.96 -7.85
CA HIS A 310 10.24 10.07 -7.21
C HIS A 310 9.36 10.73 -6.14
N LEU A 311 9.21 10.06 -4.99
CA LEU A 311 8.41 10.58 -3.89
C LEU A 311 9.09 11.83 -3.28
N PHE A 312 8.35 12.95 -3.19
CA PHE A 312 8.82 14.20 -2.60
C PHE A 312 10.22 14.61 -3.10
N PRO A 313 10.40 14.96 -4.39
CA PRO A 313 11.69 15.36 -4.92
C PRO A 313 12.34 16.49 -4.09
N GLY A 314 13.63 16.35 -3.76
CA GLY A 314 14.37 17.32 -2.96
C GLY A 314 14.13 17.25 -1.45
N MET A 315 13.21 16.40 -0.98
CA MET A 315 12.95 16.19 0.44
C MET A 315 13.48 14.82 0.88
N ARG A 316 14.16 14.77 2.02
CA ARG A 316 14.47 13.52 2.71
C ARG A 316 13.18 12.88 3.22
N LYS A 317 13.07 11.57 3.09
CA LYS A 317 11.90 10.81 3.49
C LYS A 317 12.24 9.90 4.67
N GLY A 318 11.26 9.66 5.52
CA GLY A 318 11.31 8.67 6.57
C GLY A 318 10.33 7.53 6.30
N TRP A 319 10.44 6.49 7.11
CA TRP A 319 9.48 5.38 7.11
C TRP A 319 9.13 5.00 8.54
N GLY A 320 7.83 4.97 8.80
CA GLY A 320 7.26 4.47 10.05
C GLY A 320 7.02 2.98 10.02
N LEU A 321 6.18 2.48 10.91
CA LEU A 321 5.79 1.08 10.85
C LEU A 321 4.64 0.94 9.85
N SER A 322 5.01 0.68 8.59
CA SER A 322 4.17 0.57 7.38
C SER A 322 3.66 1.89 6.77
N PHE A 323 4.32 3.02 7.01
CA PHE A 323 3.95 4.31 6.42
C PHE A 323 5.18 5.07 5.92
N LEU A 324 5.05 5.68 4.74
CA LEU A 324 5.96 6.73 4.28
C LEU A 324 5.74 7.98 5.13
N ILE A 325 6.82 8.69 5.46
CA ILE A 325 6.79 9.93 6.24
C ILE A 325 7.49 11.05 5.46
N ASN A 326 6.81 12.16 5.18
CA ASN A 326 7.45 13.37 4.72
C ASN A 326 8.08 14.10 5.92
N THR A 327 9.40 14.37 5.87
CA THR A 327 10.15 14.95 7.00
C THR A 327 10.05 16.47 7.09
N GLN A 328 9.51 17.11 6.06
CA GLN A 328 9.26 18.54 5.98
C GLN A 328 7.83 18.79 5.51
N GLU A 329 7.32 20.01 5.65
CA GLU A 329 6.03 20.37 5.07
C GLU A 329 6.09 20.19 3.54
N ALA A 330 5.09 19.50 2.98
CA ALA A 330 5.00 19.29 1.54
C ALA A 330 4.44 20.53 0.83
N PRO A 331 4.78 20.77 -0.44
CA PRO A 331 4.22 21.87 -1.23
C PRO A 331 2.70 21.89 -1.32
N THR A 332 2.06 20.75 -1.16
CA THR A 332 0.60 20.59 -1.13
C THR A 332 -0.05 21.17 0.14
N GLY A 333 0.73 21.42 1.19
CA GLY A 333 0.25 21.88 2.49
C GLY A 333 0.23 20.80 3.57
N ARG A 334 0.64 19.56 3.25
CA ARG A 334 0.76 18.46 4.21
C ARG A 334 1.84 18.76 5.23
N SER A 335 1.53 18.65 6.53
CA SER A 335 2.51 18.89 7.61
C SER A 335 3.66 17.88 7.57
N ALA A 336 4.83 18.30 8.06
CA ALA A 336 5.91 17.37 8.36
C ALA A 336 5.44 16.28 9.33
N GLY A 337 5.91 15.04 9.15
CA GLY A 337 5.52 13.89 9.96
C GLY A 337 4.19 13.24 9.55
N SER A 338 3.57 13.68 8.43
CA SER A 338 2.37 13.03 7.91
C SER A 338 2.69 11.67 7.35
N LEU A 339 1.69 10.77 7.43
CA LEU A 339 1.77 9.40 6.98
C LEU A 339 1.14 9.26 5.59
N ALA A 340 1.71 8.41 4.75
CA ALA A 340 1.17 8.16 3.42
C ALA A 340 1.61 6.79 2.90
N TRP A 341 0.97 6.33 1.85
CA TRP A 341 1.46 5.34 0.91
C TRP A 341 0.58 5.31 -0.33
N ALA A 342 0.83 4.30 -1.19
CA ALA A 342 0.15 4.15 -2.47
C ALA A 342 -0.12 2.69 -2.80
N GLY A 343 -0.90 2.45 -3.86
CA GLY A 343 -1.12 1.15 -4.48
C GLY A 343 -0.80 1.17 -5.96
N LEU A 344 -0.38 0.02 -6.48
CA LEU A 344 0.15 -0.15 -7.84
C LEU A 344 -0.80 0.37 -8.95
N ALA A 345 -2.11 0.31 -8.74
CA ALA A 345 -3.11 0.82 -9.68
C ALA A 345 -3.38 2.33 -9.54
N ASN A 346 -2.39 3.12 -9.13
CA ASN A 346 -2.49 4.56 -8.88
C ASN A 346 -3.59 4.89 -7.85
N THR A 347 -3.53 4.22 -6.71
CA THR A 347 -4.32 4.55 -5.52
C THR A 347 -3.41 5.18 -4.48
N TYR A 348 -3.87 6.20 -3.78
CA TYR A 348 -3.05 7.00 -2.86
C TYR A 348 -3.83 7.39 -1.63
N PHE A 349 -3.14 7.53 -0.48
CA PHE A 349 -3.70 8.14 0.72
C PHE A 349 -2.66 8.97 1.47
N TRP A 350 -3.13 9.92 2.27
CA TRP A 350 -2.33 10.61 3.28
C TRP A 350 -3.10 10.78 4.58
N ILE A 351 -2.37 10.94 5.67
CA ILE A 351 -2.89 11.18 7.02
C ILE A 351 -2.02 12.26 7.68
N ASP A 352 -2.53 13.47 7.78
CA ASP A 352 -1.91 14.59 8.49
C ASP A 352 -2.49 14.68 9.90
N ARG A 353 -1.79 14.10 10.87
CA ARG A 353 -2.24 14.08 12.26
C ARG A 353 -2.13 15.47 12.92
N THR A 354 -1.27 16.37 12.39
CA THR A 354 -1.09 17.74 12.91
C THR A 354 -2.25 18.64 12.51
N LYS A 355 -2.60 18.69 11.23
CA LYS A 355 -3.74 19.47 10.72
C LYS A 355 -5.06 18.72 10.82
N ARG A 356 -5.03 17.43 11.22
CA ARG A 356 -6.17 16.55 11.39
C ARG A 356 -6.94 16.36 10.07
N VAL A 357 -6.19 16.18 8.97
CA VAL A 357 -6.71 16.00 7.62
C VAL A 357 -6.23 14.67 7.07
N SER A 358 -7.12 13.92 6.45
CA SER A 358 -6.75 12.73 5.68
C SER A 358 -7.51 12.68 4.37
N GLY A 359 -6.94 12.01 3.38
CA GLY A 359 -7.63 11.83 2.10
C GLY A 359 -7.18 10.56 1.40
N VAL A 360 -8.05 10.13 0.51
CA VAL A 360 -7.91 8.92 -0.31
C VAL A 360 -8.25 9.28 -1.75
N PHE A 361 -7.38 8.89 -2.66
CA PHE A 361 -7.58 9.02 -4.10
C PHE A 361 -7.45 7.63 -4.72
N LEU A 362 -8.48 7.17 -5.42
CA LEU A 362 -8.53 5.86 -6.05
C LEU A 362 -8.73 5.98 -7.55
N SER A 363 -7.87 5.30 -8.29
CA SER A 363 -8.02 4.99 -9.71
C SER A 363 -7.75 3.52 -9.94
N GLN A 364 -7.85 3.05 -11.18
CA GLN A 364 -7.45 1.70 -11.57
C GLN A 364 -6.69 1.79 -12.88
N LEU A 365 -5.44 2.24 -12.80
CA LEU A 365 -4.59 2.59 -13.93
C LEU A 365 -3.17 2.06 -13.73
N LEU A 366 -2.59 1.44 -14.77
CA LEU A 366 -1.18 1.11 -14.89
C LEU A 366 -0.58 1.92 -16.06
N PRO A 367 0.71 2.19 -16.02
CA PRO A 367 1.69 1.88 -14.97
C PRO A 367 1.49 2.70 -13.69
N PHE A 368 1.99 2.18 -12.57
CA PHE A 368 2.06 2.92 -11.32
C PHE A 368 2.89 4.20 -11.49
N TYR A 369 2.59 5.20 -10.66
CA TYR A 369 3.19 6.52 -10.72
C TYR A 369 2.98 7.18 -12.09
N ASP A 370 1.79 6.98 -12.67
CA ASP A 370 1.34 7.67 -13.87
C ASP A 370 1.36 9.19 -13.64
N HIS A 371 1.99 9.93 -14.55
CA HIS A 371 2.21 11.36 -14.39
C HIS A 371 0.91 12.14 -14.22
N THR A 372 -0.16 11.75 -14.93
CA THR A 372 -1.48 12.38 -14.77
C THR A 372 -2.08 12.05 -13.41
N ALA A 373 -2.03 10.79 -12.99
CA ALA A 373 -2.61 10.36 -11.72
C ALA A 373 -1.91 11.03 -10.52
N ILE A 374 -0.57 11.09 -10.50
CA ILE A 374 0.17 11.70 -9.40
C ILE A 374 0.02 13.22 -9.35
N ASP A 375 -0.06 13.88 -10.50
CA ASP A 375 -0.34 15.32 -10.60
C ASP A 375 -1.75 15.64 -10.06
N LEU A 376 -2.76 14.86 -10.47
CA LEU A 376 -4.13 15.00 -9.97
C LEU A 376 -4.23 14.76 -8.46
N PHE A 377 -3.53 13.76 -7.95
CA PHE A 377 -3.45 13.50 -6.51
C PHE A 377 -2.84 14.69 -5.76
N GLY A 378 -1.73 15.25 -6.24
CA GLY A 378 -1.10 16.43 -5.62
C GLY A 378 -2.00 17.67 -5.67
N LYS A 379 -2.69 17.90 -6.77
CA LYS A 379 -3.67 19.00 -6.90
C LYS A 379 -4.89 18.79 -6.00
N PHE A 380 -5.39 17.57 -5.91
CA PHE A 380 -6.48 17.22 -4.99
C PHE A 380 -6.09 17.54 -3.54
N GLU A 381 -4.95 17.07 -3.11
CA GLU A 381 -4.44 17.36 -1.77
C GLU A 381 -4.31 18.87 -1.53
N THR A 382 -3.73 19.61 -2.48
CA THR A 382 -3.59 21.08 -2.41
C THR A 382 -4.93 21.79 -2.24
N GLU A 383 -5.94 21.40 -3.03
CA GLU A 383 -7.27 22.02 -2.96
C GLU A 383 -7.99 21.69 -1.65
N VAL A 384 -7.81 20.48 -1.10
CA VAL A 384 -8.33 20.13 0.23
C VAL A 384 -7.74 21.06 1.28
N TYR A 385 -6.40 21.24 1.34
CA TYR A 385 -5.78 22.14 2.30
C TYR A 385 -6.15 23.59 2.07
N ARG A 386 -6.36 24.02 0.83
CA ARG A 386 -6.80 25.39 0.51
C ARG A 386 -8.22 25.66 1.03
N ALA A 387 -9.12 24.71 0.87
CA ALA A 387 -10.51 24.81 1.30
C ALA A 387 -10.68 24.80 2.83
N LEU A 388 -9.70 24.29 3.56
CA LEU A 388 -9.73 24.16 5.01
C LEU A 388 -9.01 25.31 5.76
N ARG A 389 -8.42 26.25 5.02
CA ARG A 389 -7.84 27.49 5.57
C ARG A 389 -8.95 28.47 5.92
#